data_2f5059b9499709302b790803b4a94e46
#
_entry.id   2f5059b9499709302b790803b4a94e46
#
_cell.length_a   1.000
_cell.length_b   1.000
_cell.length_c   1.000
_cell.angle_alpha   90.00
_cell.angle_beta   90.00
_cell.angle_gamma   90.00
#
_symmetry.space_group_name_H-M   'P 1'
#
loop_
_entity.id
_entity.type
_entity.pdbx_description
1 polymer ?
#
loop_
_entity_poly.entity_id
_entity_poly.type
_entity_poly.pdbx_seq_one_letter_code
_entity_poly.pdbx_strand_id
1 'polypeptide(L)'
;MIDLRNKDLPNAIQADGKSFLIQTDFRFWLNFGANLDKDNPEKIIAVIPDLFIDDLPEPSEEVINKLLEFYACKDVTPKEINSGRDEKLLDMIQDGSYIYASFLQCYGIDLIDIEYLHWHKFITLFKCLSEDCIIKKIISYRGYVKSEKSEESIRRELREMWSLPYEGKQDDSMLQELNELFYNS
;
A
#
# COMPACT_ATOMS: atom_id res chain seq x y z
N MET A 1 6.67 -8.08 -9.33
CA MET A 1 7.97 -7.48 -9.79
C MET A 1 7.81 -6.92 -11.19
N ILE A 2 8.33 -5.70 -11.45
CA ILE A 2 8.44 -5.16 -12.81
C ILE A 2 9.71 -5.75 -13.44
N ASP A 3 9.52 -6.60 -14.45
CA ASP A 3 10.64 -7.11 -15.26
C ASP A 3 10.75 -6.27 -16.53
N LEU A 4 11.80 -5.44 -16.63
CA LEU A 4 12.01 -4.54 -17.79
C LEU A 4 12.26 -5.28 -19.12
N ARG A 5 12.54 -6.58 -19.07
CA ARG A 5 12.64 -7.42 -20.27
C ARG A 5 11.27 -7.83 -20.79
N ASN A 6 10.25 -7.74 -19.95
CA ASN A 6 8.86 -8.06 -20.28
C ASN A 6 8.05 -6.78 -20.42
N LYS A 7 7.32 -6.66 -21.51
CA LYS A 7 6.49 -5.47 -21.78
C LYS A 7 5.19 -5.50 -20.97
N ASP A 8 4.72 -6.69 -20.60
CA ASP A 8 3.42 -6.88 -19.99
C ASP A 8 3.55 -7.07 -18.47
N LEU A 9 2.75 -6.34 -17.74
CA LEU A 9 2.58 -6.50 -16.29
C LEU A 9 1.47 -7.52 -16.02
N PRO A 10 1.45 -8.17 -14.83
CA PRO A 10 0.39 -9.10 -14.48
C PRO A 10 -0.98 -8.44 -14.57
N ASN A 11 -1.92 -9.07 -15.25
CA ASN A 11 -3.29 -8.61 -15.41
C ASN A 11 -4.32 -9.69 -15.07
N ALA A 12 -3.88 -10.81 -14.54
CA ALA A 12 -4.73 -11.94 -14.15
C ALA A 12 -4.17 -12.64 -12.92
N ILE A 13 -5.03 -13.30 -12.18
CA ILE A 13 -4.66 -14.25 -11.14
C ILE A 13 -4.98 -15.69 -11.58
N GLN A 14 -4.22 -16.64 -11.05
CA GLN A 14 -4.46 -18.07 -11.24
C GLN A 14 -5.03 -18.65 -9.95
N ALA A 15 -6.26 -19.12 -9.98
CA ALA A 15 -6.93 -19.78 -8.86
C ALA A 15 -7.80 -20.91 -9.34
N ASP A 16 -7.91 -21.99 -8.56
CA ASP A 16 -8.74 -23.18 -8.88
C ASP A 16 -8.50 -23.73 -10.29
N GLY A 17 -7.24 -23.67 -10.77
CA GLY A 17 -6.82 -24.13 -12.10
C GLY A 17 -7.31 -23.29 -13.27
N LYS A 18 -7.86 -22.10 -13.02
CA LYS A 18 -8.32 -21.13 -14.02
C LYS A 18 -7.59 -19.81 -13.93
N SER A 19 -7.63 -19.04 -15.03
CA SER A 19 -7.11 -17.68 -15.10
C SER A 19 -8.27 -16.70 -15.08
N PHE A 20 -8.21 -15.72 -14.17
CA PHE A 20 -9.21 -14.67 -14.05
C PHE A 20 -8.56 -13.33 -14.31
N LEU A 21 -9.12 -12.57 -15.26
CA LEU A 21 -8.67 -11.20 -15.55
C LEU A 21 -9.09 -10.26 -14.43
N ILE A 22 -8.17 -9.39 -14.01
CA ILE A 22 -8.40 -8.45 -12.91
C ILE A 22 -8.21 -7.00 -13.35
N GLN A 23 -8.90 -6.10 -12.66
CA GLN A 23 -8.66 -4.68 -12.74
C GLN A 23 -7.24 -4.39 -12.26
N THR A 24 -6.47 -3.65 -13.05
CA THR A 24 -5.08 -3.36 -12.71
C THR A 24 -4.82 -1.88 -12.46
N ASP A 25 -5.82 -1.00 -12.64
CA ASP A 25 -5.71 0.40 -12.28
C ASP A 25 -5.57 0.57 -10.76
N PHE A 26 -4.67 1.44 -10.33
CA PHE A 26 -4.31 1.63 -8.94
C PHE A 26 -5.51 2.01 -8.04
N ARG A 27 -6.54 2.64 -8.56
CA ARG A 27 -7.72 3.09 -7.79
C ARG A 27 -8.50 1.93 -7.21
N PHE A 28 -8.64 0.83 -7.96
CA PHE A 28 -9.28 -0.40 -7.45
C PHE A 28 -8.49 -1.00 -6.29
N TRP A 29 -7.17 -0.98 -6.37
CA TRP A 29 -6.29 -1.55 -5.35
C TRP A 29 -6.13 -0.65 -4.13
N LEU A 30 -6.25 0.67 -4.28
CA LEU A 30 -6.40 1.57 -3.14
C LEU A 30 -7.69 1.28 -2.38
N ASN A 31 -8.83 1.08 -3.10
CA ASN A 31 -10.09 0.70 -2.49
C ASN A 31 -10.01 -0.66 -1.80
N PHE A 32 -9.40 -1.65 -2.44
CA PHE A 32 -9.15 -2.96 -1.82
C PHE A 32 -8.34 -2.82 -0.52
N GLY A 33 -7.22 -2.09 -0.55
CA GLY A 33 -6.39 -1.86 0.62
C GLY A 33 -7.11 -1.14 1.77
N ALA A 34 -7.98 -0.18 1.46
CA ALA A 34 -8.78 0.53 2.46
C ALA A 34 -9.80 -0.37 3.17
N ASN A 35 -10.19 -1.48 2.55
CA ASN A 35 -11.14 -2.44 3.08
C ASN A 35 -10.48 -3.72 3.65
N LEU A 36 -9.14 -3.77 3.69
CA LEU A 36 -8.39 -4.82 4.39
C LEU A 36 -8.53 -4.62 5.90
N ASP A 37 -9.57 -5.20 6.47
CA ASP A 37 -9.91 -5.12 7.88
C ASP A 37 -10.13 -6.53 8.42
N LYS A 38 -9.25 -6.98 9.32
CA LYS A 38 -9.33 -8.33 9.89
C LYS A 38 -10.54 -8.53 10.79
N ASP A 39 -10.96 -7.45 11.45
CA ASP A 39 -12.09 -7.49 12.37
C ASP A 39 -13.43 -7.44 11.61
N ASN A 40 -13.39 -7.04 10.31
CA ASN A 40 -14.55 -6.93 9.45
C ASN A 40 -14.29 -7.54 8.05
N PRO A 41 -14.15 -8.85 7.94
CA PRO A 41 -13.85 -9.52 6.65
C PRO A 41 -14.95 -9.28 5.59
N GLU A 42 -16.16 -8.93 5.99
CA GLU A 42 -17.26 -8.59 5.08
C GLU A 42 -16.92 -7.37 4.18
N LYS A 43 -16.10 -6.43 4.68
CA LYS A 43 -15.66 -5.27 3.88
C LYS A 43 -14.83 -5.71 2.67
N ILE A 44 -13.92 -6.67 2.85
CA ILE A 44 -13.11 -7.21 1.75
C ILE A 44 -14.02 -7.94 0.75
N ILE A 45 -14.91 -8.80 1.24
CA ILE A 45 -15.82 -9.58 0.40
C ILE A 45 -16.66 -8.64 -0.48
N ALA A 46 -17.10 -7.51 0.03
CA ALA A 46 -17.89 -6.54 -0.70
C ALA A 46 -17.16 -5.90 -1.89
N VAL A 47 -15.83 -5.76 -1.83
CA VAL A 47 -15.04 -5.09 -2.90
C VAL A 47 -14.40 -6.08 -3.87
N ILE A 48 -14.35 -7.38 -3.55
CA ILE A 48 -13.78 -8.41 -4.43
C ILE A 48 -14.40 -8.41 -5.82
N PRO A 49 -15.74 -8.35 -6.00
CA PRO A 49 -16.34 -8.37 -7.33
C PRO A 49 -15.84 -7.26 -8.25
N ASP A 50 -15.57 -6.08 -7.72
CA ASP A 50 -15.08 -4.94 -8.50
C ASP A 50 -13.64 -5.13 -9.02
N LEU A 51 -12.91 -6.11 -8.49
CA LEU A 51 -11.57 -6.41 -8.94
C LEU A 51 -11.52 -7.32 -10.17
N PHE A 52 -12.62 -7.93 -10.59
CA PHE A 52 -12.67 -8.82 -11.75
C PHE A 52 -13.28 -8.12 -12.96
N ILE A 53 -12.82 -8.48 -14.17
CA ILE A 53 -13.26 -7.83 -15.40
C ILE A 53 -14.43 -8.62 -16.02
N ASP A 54 -14.29 -9.93 -16.15
CA ASP A 54 -15.26 -10.77 -16.84
C ASP A 54 -15.90 -11.81 -15.89
N ASP A 55 -15.17 -12.87 -15.58
CA ASP A 55 -15.66 -13.96 -14.74
C ASP A 55 -15.31 -13.72 -13.27
N LEU A 56 -16.30 -13.81 -12.40
CA LEU A 56 -16.10 -13.79 -10.95
C LEU A 56 -15.84 -15.22 -10.47
N PRO A 57 -14.67 -15.51 -9.84
CA PRO A 57 -14.44 -16.81 -9.24
C PRO A 57 -15.34 -17.04 -8.02
N GLU A 58 -15.60 -18.31 -7.70
CA GLU A 58 -16.21 -18.64 -6.42
C GLU A 58 -15.30 -18.16 -5.27
N PRO A 59 -15.88 -17.55 -4.24
CA PRO A 59 -15.09 -17.07 -3.10
C PRO A 59 -14.35 -18.23 -2.43
N SER A 60 -13.02 -18.23 -2.49
CA SER A 60 -12.16 -19.23 -1.88
C SER A 60 -10.96 -18.56 -1.21
N GLU A 61 -10.35 -19.26 -0.26
CA GLU A 61 -9.11 -18.80 0.37
C GLU A 61 -7.98 -18.63 -0.67
N GLU A 62 -7.95 -19.49 -1.69
CA GLU A 62 -6.96 -19.38 -2.77
C GLU A 62 -7.13 -18.08 -3.55
N VAL A 63 -8.36 -17.71 -3.91
CA VAL A 63 -8.66 -16.44 -4.61
C VAL A 63 -8.20 -15.24 -3.76
N ILE A 64 -8.55 -15.22 -2.47
CA ILE A 64 -8.16 -14.14 -1.56
C ILE A 64 -6.63 -14.04 -1.47
N ASN A 65 -5.94 -15.16 -1.30
CA ASN A 65 -4.48 -15.18 -1.23
C ASN A 65 -3.84 -14.67 -2.52
N LYS A 66 -4.39 -15.01 -3.69
CA LYS A 66 -3.89 -14.51 -4.97
C LYS A 66 -4.11 -13.01 -5.16
N LEU A 67 -5.24 -12.48 -4.71
CA LEU A 67 -5.49 -11.03 -4.70
C LEU A 67 -4.51 -10.32 -3.75
N LEU A 68 -4.26 -10.87 -2.56
CA LEU A 68 -3.27 -10.34 -1.62
C LEU A 68 -1.84 -10.39 -2.20
N GLU A 69 -1.46 -11.49 -2.87
CA GLU A 69 -0.17 -11.59 -3.56
C GLU A 69 0.00 -10.51 -4.64
N PHE A 70 -1.06 -10.25 -5.42
CA PHE A 70 -1.03 -9.17 -6.43
C PHE A 70 -0.96 -7.79 -5.77
N TYR A 71 -1.77 -7.56 -4.73
CA TYR A 71 -1.78 -6.31 -3.97
C TYR A 71 -0.41 -6.01 -3.35
N ALA A 72 0.20 -6.99 -2.71
CA ALA A 72 1.52 -6.88 -2.09
C ALA A 72 2.66 -6.68 -3.09
N CYS A 73 2.41 -6.80 -4.41
CA CYS A 73 3.44 -6.64 -5.45
C CYS A 73 4.69 -7.47 -5.16
N LYS A 74 4.53 -8.74 -4.73
CA LYS A 74 5.64 -9.55 -4.19
C LYS A 74 6.88 -9.47 -5.06
N ASP A 75 7.74 -8.54 -4.72
CA ASP A 75 9.11 -8.44 -5.19
C ASP A 75 9.99 -9.29 -4.25
N VAL A 76 11.08 -9.81 -4.79
CA VAL A 76 12.14 -10.39 -3.94
C VAL A 76 12.84 -9.22 -3.25
N THR A 77 12.24 -8.76 -2.14
CA THR A 77 12.90 -7.76 -1.29
C THR A 77 13.92 -8.43 -0.39
N PRO A 78 15.02 -7.75 -0.02
CA PRO A 78 15.93 -8.25 1.00
C PRO A 78 15.15 -8.53 2.29
N LYS A 79 15.52 -9.58 3.04
CA LYS A 79 14.90 -9.91 4.33
C LYS A 79 14.86 -8.67 5.22
N GLU A 80 13.67 -8.27 5.57
CA GLU A 80 13.40 -7.09 6.39
C GLU A 80 13.75 -7.36 7.85
N ILE A 81 14.31 -6.36 8.49
CA ILE A 81 14.58 -6.37 9.93
C ILE A 81 13.29 -5.90 10.61
N ASN A 82 12.59 -6.83 11.25
CA ASN A 82 11.38 -6.55 12.03
C ASN A 82 11.63 -5.41 13.03
N SER A 83 11.06 -4.25 12.80
CA SER A 83 11.19 -3.09 13.70
C SER A 83 10.30 -3.21 14.94
N GLY A 84 9.46 -4.24 15.05
CA GLY A 84 8.65 -4.54 16.23
C GLY A 84 7.63 -3.46 16.60
N ARG A 85 7.11 -2.70 15.63
CA ARG A 85 6.16 -1.62 15.86
C ARG A 85 4.80 -1.91 15.25
N ASP A 86 3.77 -1.77 16.09
CA ASP A 86 2.36 -1.93 15.72
C ASP A 86 1.72 -0.62 15.20
N GLU A 87 2.50 0.39 14.83
CA GLU A 87 1.95 1.70 14.44
C GLU A 87 1.85 1.83 12.91
N LYS A 88 0.66 2.14 12.44
CA LYS A 88 0.39 2.46 11.02
C LYS A 88 1.06 3.79 10.65
N LEU A 89 2.10 3.74 9.83
CA LEU A 89 2.85 4.92 9.41
C LEU A 89 2.27 5.61 8.17
N LEU A 90 1.44 4.91 7.40
CA LEU A 90 0.82 5.39 6.18
C LEU A 90 -0.65 4.96 6.11
N ASP A 91 -1.50 5.87 5.67
CA ASP A 91 -2.86 5.57 5.24
C ASP A 91 -3.07 6.13 3.83
N MET A 92 -3.19 5.23 2.85
CA MET A 92 -3.29 5.62 1.45
C MET A 92 -4.49 6.53 1.15
N ILE A 93 -5.57 6.46 1.96
CA ILE A 93 -6.76 7.28 1.80
C ILE A 93 -6.59 8.61 2.53
N GLN A 94 -6.25 8.58 3.83
CA GLN A 94 -6.09 9.81 4.63
C GLN A 94 -4.92 10.67 4.13
N ASP A 95 -3.84 10.05 3.68
CA ASP A 95 -2.66 10.71 3.14
C ASP A 95 -2.77 11.04 1.64
N GLY A 96 -3.91 10.77 1.02
CA GLY A 96 -4.12 10.90 -0.43
C GLY A 96 -3.65 12.22 -1.03
N SER A 97 -3.94 13.36 -0.35
CA SER A 97 -3.50 14.69 -0.83
C SER A 97 -1.97 14.85 -0.85
N TYR A 98 -1.27 14.26 0.12
CA TYR A 98 0.20 14.33 0.19
C TYR A 98 0.85 13.37 -0.81
N ILE A 99 0.22 12.22 -1.06
CA ILE A 99 0.62 11.28 -2.10
C ILE A 99 0.46 11.94 -3.48
N TYR A 100 -0.71 12.52 -3.74
CA TYR A 100 -0.99 13.26 -4.98
C TYR A 100 0.05 14.35 -5.23
N ALA A 101 0.27 15.24 -4.25
CA ALA A 101 1.23 16.33 -4.36
C ALA A 101 2.66 15.81 -4.62
N SER A 102 3.05 14.72 -3.99
CA SER A 102 4.37 14.11 -4.17
C SER A 102 4.55 13.51 -5.57
N PHE A 103 3.52 12.85 -6.13
CA PHE A 103 3.56 12.33 -7.50
C PHE A 103 3.64 13.47 -8.53
N LEU A 104 2.84 14.52 -8.33
CA LEU A 104 2.87 15.68 -9.20
C LEU A 104 4.25 16.38 -9.15
N GLN A 105 4.82 16.54 -7.96
CA GLN A 105 6.12 17.16 -7.75
C GLN A 105 7.27 16.35 -8.34
N CYS A 106 7.31 15.02 -8.07
CA CYS A 106 8.44 14.19 -8.42
C CYS A 106 8.42 13.70 -9.86
N TYR A 107 7.21 13.47 -10.40
CA TYR A 107 7.04 12.79 -11.69
C TYR A 107 6.22 13.59 -12.70
N GLY A 108 5.59 14.69 -12.30
CA GLY A 108 4.64 15.41 -13.15
C GLY A 108 3.37 14.59 -13.44
N ILE A 109 3.09 13.57 -12.64
CA ILE A 109 1.92 12.70 -12.82
C ILE A 109 0.77 13.27 -12.00
N ASP A 110 -0.30 13.66 -12.68
CA ASP A 110 -1.57 13.99 -12.05
C ASP A 110 -2.38 12.71 -11.83
N LEU A 111 -2.44 12.24 -10.56
CA LEU A 111 -3.13 11.00 -10.20
C LEU A 111 -4.66 11.10 -10.33
N ILE A 112 -5.21 12.32 -10.43
CA ILE A 112 -6.65 12.54 -10.62
C ILE A 112 -6.98 12.44 -12.12
N ASP A 113 -6.20 13.11 -12.96
CA ASP A 113 -6.49 13.24 -14.39
C ASP A 113 -5.91 12.11 -15.24
N ILE A 114 -4.97 11.32 -14.69
CA ILE A 114 -4.39 10.19 -15.44
C ILE A 114 -5.47 9.15 -15.77
N GLU A 115 -5.58 8.78 -17.06
CA GLU A 115 -6.57 7.79 -17.52
C GLU A 115 -6.36 6.42 -16.88
N TYR A 116 -5.10 5.97 -16.78
CA TYR A 116 -4.73 4.66 -16.28
C TYR A 116 -3.32 4.65 -15.70
N LEU A 117 -3.17 4.02 -14.55
CA LEU A 117 -1.87 3.67 -13.97
C LEU A 117 -1.97 2.29 -13.31
N HIS A 118 -1.19 1.34 -13.83
CA HIS A 118 -1.15 -0.02 -13.28
C HIS A 118 -0.70 -0.01 -11.81
N TRP A 119 -1.35 -0.79 -10.93
CA TRP A 119 -1.06 -0.87 -9.50
C TRP A 119 0.43 -1.06 -9.19
N HIS A 120 1.10 -2.04 -9.83
CA HIS A 120 2.51 -2.29 -9.61
C HIS A 120 3.41 -1.09 -10.02
N LYS A 121 3.02 -0.33 -11.05
CA LYS A 121 3.73 0.91 -11.40
C LYS A 121 3.52 1.98 -10.34
N PHE A 122 2.26 2.15 -9.88
CA PHE A 122 1.94 3.11 -8.82
C PHE A 122 2.78 2.82 -7.56
N ILE A 123 2.79 1.59 -7.08
CA ILE A 123 3.57 1.19 -5.89
C ILE A 123 5.07 1.38 -6.10
N THR A 124 5.60 1.02 -7.27
CA THR A 124 7.02 1.22 -7.57
C THR A 124 7.39 2.70 -7.56
N LEU A 125 6.59 3.56 -8.19
CA LEU A 125 6.80 5.00 -8.17
C LEU A 125 6.67 5.58 -6.76
N PHE A 126 5.67 5.12 -5.97
CA PHE A 126 5.50 5.55 -4.59
C PHE A 126 6.73 5.22 -3.72
N LYS A 127 7.27 3.99 -3.83
CA LYS A 127 8.48 3.59 -3.11
C LYS A 127 9.69 4.44 -3.49
N CYS A 128 9.81 4.81 -4.77
CA CYS A 128 10.91 5.61 -5.32
C CYS A 128 10.72 7.13 -5.21
N LEU A 129 9.69 7.62 -4.50
CA LEU A 129 9.55 9.05 -4.21
C LEU A 129 10.79 9.57 -3.46
N SER A 130 11.20 10.79 -3.82
CA SER A 130 12.32 11.47 -3.14
C SER A 130 12.03 11.66 -1.65
N GLU A 131 13.04 11.50 -0.81
CA GLU A 131 12.96 11.76 0.63
C GLU A 131 12.56 13.22 0.96
N ASP A 132 12.73 14.14 0.00
CA ASP A 132 12.30 15.53 0.15
C ASP A 132 10.81 15.74 -0.03
N CYS A 133 10.08 14.75 -0.59
CA CYS A 133 8.64 14.82 -0.76
C CYS A 133 7.91 14.85 0.59
N ILE A 134 6.78 15.58 0.63
CA ILE A 134 6.02 15.79 1.85
C ILE A 134 5.56 14.47 2.48
N ILE A 135 5.10 13.51 1.67
CA ILE A 135 4.64 12.21 2.19
C ILE A 135 5.77 11.44 2.88
N LYS A 136 6.99 11.42 2.31
CA LYS A 136 8.15 10.77 2.93
C LYS A 136 8.53 11.40 4.27
N LYS A 137 8.47 12.73 4.36
CA LYS A 137 8.68 13.46 5.62
C LYS A 137 7.63 13.11 6.68
N ILE A 138 6.36 13.05 6.31
CA ILE A 138 5.26 12.66 7.21
C ILE A 138 5.49 11.25 7.75
N ILE A 139 5.79 10.29 6.87
CA ILE A 139 6.12 8.91 7.25
C ILE A 139 7.29 8.87 8.24
N SER A 140 8.36 9.61 7.93
CA SER A 140 9.52 9.72 8.81
C SER A 140 9.17 10.30 10.18
N TYR A 141 8.28 11.29 10.25
CA TYR A 141 7.84 11.88 11.54
C TYR A 141 7.02 10.86 12.35
N ARG A 142 6.08 10.15 11.73
CA ARG A 142 5.30 9.09 12.39
C ARG A 142 6.19 7.95 12.89
N GLY A 143 7.18 7.56 12.09
CA GLY A 143 8.14 6.50 12.44
C GLY A 143 9.20 6.89 13.45
N TYR A 144 9.22 8.16 13.91
CA TYR A 144 10.23 8.62 14.84
C TYR A 144 10.12 7.92 16.20
N VAL A 145 11.23 7.35 16.66
CA VAL A 145 11.37 6.77 18.00
C VAL A 145 12.18 7.70 18.86
N LYS A 146 11.71 7.86 20.08
CA LYS A 146 12.36 8.64 21.11
C LYS A 146 13.85 8.26 21.27
N SER A 147 14.75 9.22 21.07
CA SER A 147 16.19 9.11 21.28
C SER A 147 16.59 10.07 22.42
N GLU A 148 17.60 9.72 23.19
CA GLU A 148 18.04 10.52 24.37
C GLU A 148 18.74 11.86 24.04
N LYS A 149 18.65 12.37 22.80
CA LYS A 149 19.35 13.59 22.37
C LYS A 149 18.42 14.79 22.18
N SER A 150 18.97 15.99 22.37
CA SER A 150 18.30 17.30 22.49
C SER A 150 17.43 17.81 21.33
N GLU A 151 17.35 17.12 20.21
CA GLU A 151 16.43 17.46 19.12
C GLU A 151 15.04 16.82 19.28
N GLU A 152 14.79 16.24 20.45
CA GLU A 152 13.68 15.35 20.74
C GLU A 152 12.30 16.03 20.80
N SER A 153 12.23 17.28 21.25
CA SER A 153 10.95 17.98 21.44
C SER A 153 10.25 18.27 20.12
N ILE A 154 10.99 18.79 19.13
CA ILE A 154 10.44 19.16 17.82
C ILE A 154 9.98 17.91 17.07
N ARG A 155 10.76 16.84 17.09
CA ARG A 155 10.41 15.59 16.41
C ARG A 155 9.21 14.89 17.05
N ARG A 156 9.08 14.98 18.38
CA ARG A 156 7.88 14.48 19.09
C ARG A 156 6.63 15.27 18.71
N GLU A 157 6.72 16.61 18.69
CA GLU A 157 5.61 17.47 18.27
C GLU A 157 5.18 17.17 16.82
N LEU A 158 6.15 17.00 15.90
CA LEU A 158 5.86 16.62 14.52
C LEU A 158 5.19 15.25 14.44
N ARG A 159 5.64 14.27 15.22
CA ARG A 159 4.98 12.95 15.28
C ARG A 159 3.53 13.05 15.78
N GLU A 160 3.29 13.79 16.86
CA GLU A 160 1.95 14.01 17.41
C GLU A 160 1.05 14.74 16.39
N MET A 161 1.58 15.77 15.72
CA MET A 161 0.85 16.54 14.70
C MET A 161 0.45 15.70 13.48
N TRP A 162 1.31 14.77 13.07
CA TRP A 162 1.10 13.94 11.87
C TRP A 162 0.61 12.53 12.17
N SER A 163 0.31 12.21 13.44
CA SER A 163 -0.22 10.89 13.80
C SER A 163 -1.55 10.62 13.11
N LEU A 164 -1.74 9.37 12.70
CA LEU A 164 -3.04 8.92 12.19
C LEU A 164 -4.01 8.74 13.37
N PRO A 165 -5.31 9.02 13.19
CA PRO A 165 -6.31 8.69 14.19
C PRO A 165 -6.29 7.18 14.46
N TYR A 166 -6.11 6.80 15.72
CA TYR A 166 -6.03 5.41 16.12
C TYR A 166 -7.45 4.80 16.20
N GLU A 167 -7.77 3.93 15.30
CA GLU A 167 -8.99 3.11 15.33
C GLU A 167 -8.68 1.72 15.87
N GLY A 168 -8.57 1.58 17.21
CA GLY A 168 -8.53 0.29 17.91
C GLY A 168 -7.23 -0.52 17.74
N LYS A 169 -7.05 -1.51 18.61
CA LYS A 169 -5.94 -2.49 18.48
C LYS A 169 -6.21 -3.40 17.28
N GLN A 170 -5.56 -3.17 16.18
CA GLN A 170 -5.48 -4.11 15.07
C GLN A 170 -4.38 -5.13 15.36
N ASP A 171 -4.72 -6.41 15.27
CA ASP A 171 -3.76 -7.53 15.35
C ASP A 171 -3.12 -7.69 13.97
N ASP A 172 -1.83 -7.37 13.89
CA ASP A 172 -1.23 -6.67 12.75
C ASP A 172 -0.36 -7.53 11.83
N SER A 173 -0.53 -8.85 11.74
CA SER A 173 0.40 -9.63 10.90
C SER A 173 0.33 -9.25 9.41
N MET A 174 -0.86 -8.96 8.88
CA MET A 174 -1.04 -8.60 7.47
C MET A 174 -0.75 -7.11 7.19
N LEU A 175 -1.09 -6.23 8.15
CA LEU A 175 -0.73 -4.81 8.10
C LEU A 175 0.77 -4.61 8.39
N GLN A 176 1.39 -5.48 9.21
CA GLN A 176 2.83 -5.53 9.37
C GLN A 176 3.53 -5.90 8.07
N GLU A 177 3.10 -6.95 7.37
CA GLU A 177 3.66 -7.28 6.04
C GLU A 177 3.50 -6.13 5.04
N LEU A 178 2.39 -5.40 5.07
CA LEU A 178 2.16 -4.25 4.21
C LEU A 178 2.99 -3.03 4.62
N ASN A 179 3.07 -2.73 5.91
CA ASN A 179 3.94 -1.69 6.43
C ASN A 179 5.42 -2.02 6.14
N GLU A 180 5.82 -3.27 6.34
CA GLU A 180 7.15 -3.77 6.00
C GLU A 180 7.46 -3.59 4.51
N LEU A 181 6.52 -3.92 3.63
CA LEU A 181 6.64 -3.69 2.18
C LEU A 181 6.86 -2.22 1.80
N PHE A 182 6.30 -1.28 2.57
CA PHE A 182 6.35 0.14 2.25
C PHE A 182 7.50 0.91 2.94
N TYR A 183 8.02 0.41 4.08
CA TYR A 183 8.89 1.21 4.96
C TYR A 183 10.29 0.68 5.19
N ASN A 184 10.59 -0.58 4.83
CA ASN A 184 11.89 -1.18 5.00
C ASN A 184 12.68 -1.33 3.67
N SER A 185 12.60 -0.33 2.81
CA SER A 185 13.43 -0.25 1.59
C SER A 185 14.60 0.66 1.84
#